data_a57cd5d5013287404b537643b5d1f3aa
#
_entry.id   a57cd5d5013287404b537643b5d1f3aa
#
_cell.length_a   1.000
_cell.length_b   1.000
_cell.length_c   1.000
_cell.angle_alpha   90.00
_cell.angle_beta   90.00
_cell.angle_gamma   90.00
#
_symmetry.space_group_name_H-M   'P 1'
#
loop_
_entity.id
_entity.type
_entity.pdbx_description
1 polymer ?
#
loop_
_entity_poly.entity_id
_entity_poly.type
_entity_poly.pdbx_seq_one_letter_code
_entity_poly.pdbx_strand_id
1 'polypeptide(L)'
;MKVIIIGGGAAGMMAAYQAAKCGNDVSLYEKNEKLVKKIFITGKGRCNVTNACEIEELLDHVVTNKEFLYSGFYSFTNDAMMEFLEELGCPLKVERGNRVFPVSDHSSDVIAALQRGLRKENVDIYFNTTVKKILIEDGIVTGVRLASGDTVKADKVVVATGGMSYQATGSTGDGYDFARKAGHKVTKLTPALVPFEIKEDYCKQLMGLSLRNVAVTMTADGKKIYDDFGEMLFTHFGISGPVVLSASSYIGRYQGKELKFIIDLKPALNKEQLDHRVLKDFNKTLNKDFVNSLDHLLPKKLIPVMIELSGIPEHKKVNEITKKERERFVSLLKHLELTITGVRGFKEAIITQGGVNVKEIDPGTMESKKIKGLYFAGEVLDLDAVTGGFNLQIAWSTGYLAGMN
;
A
#
# COMPACT_ATOMS: atom_id res chain seq x y z
N MET A 1 -27.61 -10.96 -18.59
CA MET A 1 -28.02 -9.75 -17.85
C MET A 1 -27.18 -8.59 -18.32
N LYS A 2 -27.68 -7.35 -18.17
CA LYS A 2 -26.87 -6.14 -18.41
C LYS A 2 -26.15 -5.74 -17.14
N VAL A 3 -24.83 -5.66 -17.20
CA VAL A 3 -23.96 -5.33 -16.07
C VAL A 3 -23.18 -4.06 -16.40
N ILE A 4 -23.28 -3.07 -15.52
CA ILE A 4 -22.49 -1.84 -15.63
C ILE A 4 -21.37 -1.86 -14.58
N ILE A 5 -20.13 -1.63 -15.05
CA ILE A 5 -18.97 -1.45 -14.18
C ILE A 5 -18.60 0.03 -14.16
N ILE A 6 -18.51 0.65 -12.99
CA ILE A 6 -18.11 2.05 -12.82
C ILE A 6 -16.65 2.10 -12.33
N GLY A 7 -15.76 2.54 -13.22
CA GLY A 7 -14.33 2.68 -12.97
C GLY A 7 -13.48 1.58 -13.57
N GLY A 8 -12.58 1.97 -14.48
CA GLY A 8 -11.66 1.09 -15.20
C GLY A 8 -10.32 0.87 -14.47
N GLY A 9 -10.33 0.77 -13.14
CA GLY A 9 -9.20 0.39 -12.30
C GLY A 9 -9.00 -1.12 -12.22
N ALA A 10 -8.10 -1.58 -11.32
CA ALA A 10 -7.81 -3.00 -11.11
C ALA A 10 -9.08 -3.82 -10.85
N ALA A 11 -9.85 -3.47 -9.83
CA ALA A 11 -11.07 -4.17 -9.46
C ALA A 11 -12.13 -4.14 -10.56
N GLY A 12 -12.30 -2.97 -11.23
CA GLY A 12 -13.31 -2.83 -12.29
C GLY A 12 -12.99 -3.63 -13.53
N MET A 13 -11.72 -3.70 -13.95
CA MET A 13 -11.33 -4.55 -15.09
C MET A 13 -11.52 -6.03 -14.80
N MET A 14 -11.17 -6.49 -13.58
CA MET A 14 -11.39 -7.87 -13.17
C MET A 14 -12.88 -8.19 -13.09
N ALA A 15 -13.71 -7.29 -12.53
CA ALA A 15 -15.16 -7.46 -12.47
C ALA A 15 -15.78 -7.51 -13.87
N ALA A 16 -15.34 -6.63 -14.77
CA ALA A 16 -15.83 -6.60 -16.16
C ALA A 16 -15.46 -7.88 -16.91
N TYR A 17 -14.20 -8.32 -16.80
CA TYR A 17 -13.75 -9.58 -17.40
C TYR A 17 -14.59 -10.77 -16.92
N GLN A 18 -14.71 -10.90 -15.61
CA GLN A 18 -15.39 -12.06 -15.03
C GLN A 18 -16.90 -12.05 -15.31
N ALA A 19 -17.55 -10.87 -15.26
CA ALA A 19 -18.97 -10.75 -15.61
C ALA A 19 -19.25 -11.15 -17.08
N ALA A 20 -18.39 -10.71 -18.00
CA ALA A 20 -18.52 -11.07 -19.43
C ALA A 20 -18.25 -12.56 -19.64
N LYS A 21 -17.24 -13.14 -18.99
CA LYS A 21 -16.95 -14.58 -19.01
C LYS A 21 -18.13 -15.43 -18.51
N CYS A 22 -18.95 -14.90 -17.61
CA CYS A 22 -20.20 -15.50 -17.14
C CYS A 22 -21.37 -15.29 -18.12
N GLY A 23 -21.16 -14.75 -19.31
CA GLY A 23 -22.18 -14.59 -20.36
C GLY A 23 -23.08 -13.38 -20.21
N ASN A 24 -22.64 -12.36 -19.45
CA ASN A 24 -23.37 -11.12 -19.31
C ASN A 24 -22.98 -10.10 -20.41
N ASP A 25 -23.89 -9.17 -20.71
CA ASP A 25 -23.67 -7.96 -21.54
C ASP A 25 -23.06 -6.88 -20.65
N VAL A 26 -21.76 -6.59 -20.84
CA VAL A 26 -20.97 -5.78 -19.90
C VAL A 26 -20.54 -4.47 -20.52
N SER A 27 -20.90 -3.37 -19.84
CA SER A 27 -20.46 -2.00 -20.16
C SER A 27 -19.59 -1.44 -19.03
N LEU A 28 -18.33 -1.10 -19.34
CA LEU A 28 -17.39 -0.48 -18.41
C LEU A 28 -17.28 1.01 -18.70
N TYR A 29 -17.63 1.85 -17.72
CA TYR A 29 -17.56 3.32 -17.80
C TYR A 29 -16.33 3.84 -17.05
N GLU A 30 -15.44 4.49 -17.77
CA GLU A 30 -14.25 5.14 -17.24
C GLU A 30 -14.29 6.65 -17.55
N LYS A 31 -14.16 7.48 -16.52
CA LYS A 31 -14.20 8.93 -16.67
C LYS A 31 -12.95 9.55 -17.33
N ASN A 32 -11.84 8.82 -17.30
CA ASN A 32 -10.59 9.21 -17.94
C ASN A 32 -10.52 8.70 -19.40
N GLU A 33 -9.49 9.17 -20.10
CA GLU A 33 -9.15 8.76 -21.47
C GLU A 33 -8.48 7.38 -21.57
N LYS A 34 -8.10 6.77 -20.43
CA LYS A 34 -7.41 5.45 -20.36
C LYS A 34 -7.83 4.67 -19.12
N LEU A 35 -7.76 3.35 -19.23
CA LEU A 35 -7.90 2.44 -18.09
C LEU A 35 -6.66 2.50 -17.19
N VAL A 36 -6.82 2.09 -15.93
CA VAL A 36 -5.77 1.74 -14.94
C VAL A 36 -4.66 2.78 -14.76
N LYS A 37 -4.97 4.06 -14.84
CA LYS A 37 -3.99 5.16 -14.65
C LYS A 37 -3.20 5.02 -13.34
N LYS A 38 -3.82 4.50 -12.26
CA LYS A 38 -3.16 4.30 -10.98
C LYS A 38 -2.15 3.12 -11.05
N ILE A 39 -2.47 2.02 -11.71
CA ILE A 39 -1.53 0.89 -11.89
C ILE A 39 -0.27 1.34 -12.62
N PHE A 40 -0.41 2.21 -13.61
CA PHE A 40 0.73 2.71 -14.40
C PHE A 40 1.82 3.36 -13.54
N ILE A 41 1.47 3.97 -12.41
CA ILE A 41 2.40 4.64 -11.50
C ILE A 41 2.79 3.80 -10.28
N THR A 42 2.14 2.66 -10.04
CA THR A 42 2.44 1.81 -8.89
C THR A 42 3.79 1.09 -9.08
N GLY A 43 4.43 0.72 -7.95
CA GLY A 43 5.72 0.03 -7.98
C GLY A 43 6.81 0.80 -8.75
N LYS A 44 6.77 2.12 -8.78
CA LYS A 44 7.67 2.98 -9.57
C LYS A 44 7.59 2.69 -11.08
N GLY A 45 6.39 2.43 -11.60
CA GLY A 45 6.14 2.12 -13.01
C GLY A 45 6.28 0.63 -13.37
N ARG A 46 6.60 -0.24 -12.41
CA ARG A 46 6.78 -1.68 -12.63
C ARG A 46 5.50 -2.50 -12.41
N CYS A 47 4.57 -2.03 -11.59
CA CYS A 47 3.39 -2.73 -11.07
C CYS A 47 3.75 -3.97 -10.23
N ASN A 48 3.69 -3.86 -8.91
CA ASN A 48 3.70 -5.03 -8.03
C ASN A 48 2.31 -5.68 -8.03
N VAL A 49 2.13 -6.69 -8.88
CA VAL A 49 0.82 -7.28 -9.23
C VAL A 49 0.13 -7.91 -8.03
N THR A 50 0.88 -8.70 -7.29
CA THR A 50 0.43 -9.45 -6.11
C THR A 50 1.64 -9.84 -5.25
N ASN A 51 1.42 -10.70 -4.26
CA ASN A 51 2.47 -11.34 -3.47
C ASN A 51 2.33 -12.87 -3.60
N ALA A 52 3.42 -13.58 -3.86
CA ALA A 52 3.46 -15.04 -4.02
C ALA A 52 3.64 -15.77 -2.68
N CYS A 53 3.04 -15.24 -1.61
CA CYS A 53 3.00 -15.90 -0.30
C CYS A 53 1.75 -16.78 -0.16
N GLU A 54 1.69 -17.59 0.89
CA GLU A 54 0.51 -18.37 1.22
C GLU A 54 -0.70 -17.47 1.56
N ILE A 55 -1.92 -17.99 1.39
CA ILE A 55 -3.16 -17.18 1.57
C ILE A 55 -3.29 -16.66 3.00
N GLU A 56 -2.88 -17.45 3.99
CA GLU A 56 -2.88 -17.05 5.39
C GLU A 56 -1.96 -15.85 5.63
N GLU A 57 -0.79 -15.83 4.99
CA GLU A 57 0.14 -14.70 5.03
C GLU A 57 -0.44 -13.48 4.31
N LEU A 58 -1.16 -13.66 3.19
CA LEU A 58 -1.91 -12.56 2.54
C LEU A 58 -2.89 -11.92 3.52
N LEU A 59 -3.66 -12.73 4.25
CA LEU A 59 -4.62 -12.26 5.24
C LEU A 59 -3.96 -11.52 6.40
N ASP A 60 -2.79 -11.97 6.86
CA ASP A 60 -2.06 -11.34 7.96
C ASP A 60 -1.49 -9.96 7.59
N HIS A 61 -1.31 -9.69 6.30
CA HIS A 61 -0.91 -8.39 5.79
C HIS A 61 -2.07 -7.41 5.57
N VAL A 62 -3.32 -7.85 5.74
CA VAL A 62 -4.50 -6.98 5.72
C VAL A 62 -4.64 -6.28 7.07
N VAL A 63 -4.71 -4.95 7.05
CA VAL A 63 -4.76 -4.12 8.27
C VAL A 63 -6.18 -3.95 8.78
N THR A 64 -7.15 -3.81 7.88
CA THR A 64 -8.55 -3.54 8.22
C THR A 64 -9.48 -4.60 7.66
N ASN A 65 -10.34 -5.17 8.52
CA ASN A 65 -11.41 -6.13 8.18
C ASN A 65 -10.94 -7.38 7.41
N LYS A 66 -9.82 -7.98 7.79
CA LYS A 66 -9.24 -9.15 7.10
C LYS A 66 -10.22 -10.33 6.96
N GLU A 67 -11.10 -10.51 7.94
CA GLU A 67 -12.08 -11.61 7.94
C GLU A 67 -13.06 -11.51 6.77
N PHE A 68 -13.32 -10.32 6.25
CA PHE A 68 -14.16 -10.11 5.08
C PHE A 68 -13.55 -10.70 3.80
N LEU A 69 -12.24 -10.83 3.74
CA LEU A 69 -11.51 -11.26 2.53
C LEU A 69 -11.34 -12.78 2.39
N TYR A 70 -11.74 -13.58 3.38
CA TYR A 70 -11.62 -15.05 3.26
C TYR A 70 -12.24 -15.56 1.95
N SER A 71 -13.53 -15.27 1.73
CA SER A 71 -14.20 -15.71 0.48
C SER A 71 -13.47 -15.22 -0.77
N GLY A 72 -13.05 -13.95 -0.78
CA GLY A 72 -12.38 -13.36 -1.94
C GLY A 72 -11.04 -14.03 -2.26
N PHE A 73 -10.17 -14.17 -1.26
CA PHE A 73 -8.83 -14.73 -1.47
C PHE A 73 -8.83 -16.23 -1.80
N TYR A 74 -9.80 -17.00 -1.28
CA TYR A 74 -9.96 -18.40 -1.64
C TYR A 74 -10.70 -18.61 -2.97
N SER A 75 -11.54 -17.65 -3.41
CA SER A 75 -12.21 -17.74 -4.73
C SER A 75 -11.32 -17.30 -5.88
N PHE A 76 -10.42 -16.34 -5.66
CA PHE A 76 -9.45 -15.88 -6.63
C PHE A 76 -8.13 -15.55 -5.94
N THR A 77 -7.25 -16.56 -5.91
CA THR A 77 -5.97 -16.53 -5.18
C THR A 77 -4.94 -15.65 -5.90
N ASN A 78 -3.84 -15.39 -5.23
CA ASN A 78 -2.65 -14.76 -5.85
C ASN A 78 -2.07 -15.63 -6.97
N ASP A 79 -2.05 -16.95 -6.82
CA ASP A 79 -1.60 -17.87 -7.87
C ASP A 79 -2.54 -17.80 -9.09
N ALA A 80 -3.87 -17.82 -8.87
CA ALA A 80 -4.84 -17.66 -9.94
C ALA A 80 -4.67 -16.31 -10.67
N MET A 81 -4.28 -15.23 -9.97
CA MET A 81 -3.98 -13.95 -10.61
C MET A 81 -2.68 -14.00 -11.43
N MET A 82 -1.67 -14.73 -10.97
CA MET A 82 -0.42 -14.92 -11.71
C MET A 82 -0.69 -15.72 -12.99
N GLU A 83 -1.35 -16.87 -12.89
CA GLU A 83 -1.75 -17.70 -14.02
C GLU A 83 -2.59 -16.91 -15.05
N PHE A 84 -3.58 -16.15 -14.56
CA PHE A 84 -4.43 -15.32 -15.41
C PHE A 84 -3.64 -14.31 -16.26
N LEU A 85 -2.64 -13.64 -15.69
CA LEU A 85 -1.81 -12.68 -16.43
C LEU A 85 -0.87 -13.39 -17.42
N GLU A 86 -0.32 -14.55 -17.03
CA GLU A 86 0.56 -15.34 -17.89
C GLU A 86 -0.21 -15.92 -19.09
N GLU A 87 -1.43 -16.42 -18.88
CA GLU A 87 -2.33 -16.85 -19.96
C GLU A 87 -2.67 -15.71 -20.93
N LEU A 88 -2.75 -14.48 -20.42
CA LEU A 88 -2.94 -13.28 -21.23
C LEU A 88 -1.63 -12.74 -21.84
N GLY A 89 -0.53 -13.49 -21.75
CA GLY A 89 0.75 -13.16 -22.37
C GLY A 89 1.53 -12.06 -21.64
N CYS A 90 1.46 -12.02 -20.30
CA CYS A 90 2.29 -11.19 -19.44
C CYS A 90 3.12 -12.08 -18.50
N PRO A 91 4.34 -12.49 -18.89
CA PRO A 91 5.19 -13.33 -18.04
C PRO A 91 5.59 -12.58 -16.76
N LEU A 92 5.57 -13.30 -15.64
CA LEU A 92 5.81 -12.75 -14.32
C LEU A 92 7.10 -13.29 -13.69
N LYS A 93 7.64 -12.57 -12.72
CA LYS A 93 8.78 -12.96 -11.88
C LYS A 93 8.49 -12.64 -10.42
N VAL A 94 9.00 -13.51 -9.54
CA VAL A 94 8.95 -13.29 -8.09
C VAL A 94 10.28 -12.71 -7.63
N GLU A 95 10.23 -11.62 -6.89
CA GLU A 95 11.40 -10.95 -6.29
C GLU A 95 11.40 -11.11 -4.76
N ARG A 96 12.45 -10.60 -4.11
CA ARG A 96 12.59 -10.64 -2.66
C ARG A 96 11.31 -10.17 -1.96
N GLY A 97 10.89 -10.90 -0.90
CA GLY A 97 9.66 -10.66 -0.16
C GLY A 97 8.42 -11.08 -0.94
N ASN A 98 8.57 -12.12 -1.79
CA ASN A 98 7.49 -12.72 -2.59
C ASN A 98 6.73 -11.74 -3.49
N ARG A 99 7.31 -10.57 -3.79
CA ARG A 99 6.68 -9.55 -4.64
C ARG A 99 6.69 -9.98 -6.10
N VAL A 100 5.53 -9.88 -6.75
CA VAL A 100 5.33 -10.32 -8.13
C VAL A 100 5.34 -9.13 -9.09
N PHE A 101 6.21 -9.19 -10.10
CA PHE A 101 6.35 -8.16 -11.13
C PHE A 101 6.32 -8.77 -12.53
N PRO A 102 5.95 -8.01 -13.58
CA PRO A 102 6.19 -8.44 -14.95
C PRO A 102 7.70 -8.61 -15.21
N VAL A 103 8.08 -9.61 -15.98
CA VAL A 103 9.50 -9.85 -16.35
C VAL A 103 10.11 -8.62 -17.02
N SER A 104 9.36 -7.88 -17.80
CA SER A 104 9.77 -6.66 -18.49
C SER A 104 10.05 -5.47 -17.55
N ASP A 105 9.63 -5.52 -16.29
CA ASP A 105 9.63 -4.38 -15.35
C ASP A 105 8.77 -3.17 -15.82
N HIS A 106 7.79 -3.39 -16.70
CA HIS A 106 6.89 -2.35 -17.20
C HIS A 106 5.43 -2.65 -16.86
N SER A 107 4.78 -1.75 -16.12
CA SER A 107 3.35 -1.83 -15.79
C SER A 107 2.45 -1.83 -17.03
N SER A 108 2.93 -1.29 -18.16
CA SER A 108 2.24 -1.31 -19.44
C SER A 108 1.88 -2.71 -19.92
N ASP A 109 2.72 -3.71 -19.62
CA ASP A 109 2.50 -5.08 -20.08
C ASP A 109 1.38 -5.76 -19.28
N VAL A 110 1.29 -5.49 -17.98
CA VAL A 110 0.16 -5.88 -17.14
C VAL A 110 -1.13 -5.25 -17.67
N ILE A 111 -1.10 -3.95 -17.98
CA ILE A 111 -2.25 -3.21 -18.53
C ILE A 111 -2.68 -3.79 -19.88
N ALA A 112 -1.73 -4.07 -20.77
CA ALA A 112 -2.01 -4.63 -22.07
C ALA A 112 -2.61 -6.05 -21.97
N ALA A 113 -2.13 -6.87 -21.01
CA ALA A 113 -2.70 -8.20 -20.75
C ALA A 113 -4.17 -8.10 -20.31
N LEU A 114 -4.47 -7.26 -19.31
CA LEU A 114 -5.83 -7.02 -18.85
C LEU A 114 -6.75 -6.54 -19.98
N GLN A 115 -6.28 -5.61 -20.82
CA GLN A 115 -7.04 -5.14 -21.99
C GLN A 115 -7.28 -6.23 -23.03
N ARG A 116 -6.31 -7.15 -23.23
CA ARG A 116 -6.52 -8.33 -24.10
C ARG A 116 -7.64 -9.22 -23.56
N GLY A 117 -7.67 -9.43 -22.24
CA GLY A 117 -8.74 -10.18 -21.58
C GLY A 117 -10.11 -9.56 -21.80
N LEU A 118 -10.26 -8.25 -21.59
CA LEU A 118 -11.54 -7.55 -21.82
C LEU A 118 -12.01 -7.62 -23.28
N ARG A 119 -11.09 -7.48 -24.24
CA ARG A 119 -11.44 -7.61 -25.68
C ARG A 119 -11.86 -9.02 -26.04
N LYS A 120 -11.18 -10.04 -25.50
CA LYS A 120 -11.51 -11.45 -25.74
C LYS A 120 -12.94 -11.78 -25.29
N GLU A 121 -13.38 -11.19 -24.19
CA GLU A 121 -14.72 -11.38 -23.63
C GLU A 121 -15.75 -10.34 -24.14
N ASN A 122 -15.40 -9.53 -25.16
CA ASN A 122 -16.27 -8.53 -25.80
C ASN A 122 -16.88 -7.52 -24.82
N VAL A 123 -16.09 -7.01 -23.87
CA VAL A 123 -16.53 -5.95 -22.94
C VAL A 123 -16.58 -4.62 -23.67
N ASP A 124 -17.71 -3.92 -23.60
CA ASP A 124 -17.86 -2.56 -24.10
C ASP A 124 -17.23 -1.53 -23.15
N ILE A 125 -16.27 -0.74 -23.64
CA ILE A 125 -15.54 0.22 -22.83
C ILE A 125 -15.85 1.64 -23.28
N TYR A 126 -16.36 2.47 -22.37
CA TYR A 126 -16.72 3.86 -22.61
C TYR A 126 -15.76 4.79 -21.84
N PHE A 127 -14.81 5.36 -22.56
CA PHE A 127 -13.88 6.37 -22.04
C PHE A 127 -14.51 7.75 -21.95
N ASN A 128 -13.91 8.64 -21.15
CA ASN A 128 -14.36 10.02 -20.93
C ASN A 128 -15.84 10.07 -20.53
N THR A 129 -16.35 9.00 -19.91
CA THR A 129 -17.76 8.84 -19.58
C THR A 129 -17.94 8.75 -18.06
N THR A 130 -18.45 9.83 -17.48
CA THR A 130 -18.66 9.94 -16.03
C THR A 130 -20.07 9.53 -15.65
N VAL A 131 -20.18 8.53 -14.79
CA VAL A 131 -21.45 8.22 -14.11
C VAL A 131 -21.69 9.23 -12.99
N LYS A 132 -22.88 9.80 -12.92
CA LYS A 132 -23.30 10.81 -11.91
C LYS A 132 -24.21 10.25 -10.83
N LYS A 133 -24.99 9.24 -11.15
CA LYS A 133 -25.97 8.67 -10.21
C LYS A 133 -26.24 7.20 -10.55
N ILE A 134 -26.38 6.37 -9.53
CA ILE A 134 -26.96 5.04 -9.61
C ILE A 134 -28.47 5.20 -9.45
N LEU A 135 -29.24 4.59 -10.31
CA LEU A 135 -30.70 4.60 -10.28
C LEU A 135 -31.18 3.39 -9.48
N ILE A 136 -32.00 3.65 -8.48
CA ILE A 136 -32.52 2.65 -7.55
C ILE A 136 -34.03 2.88 -7.42
N GLU A 137 -34.81 1.82 -7.61
CA GLU A 137 -36.27 1.81 -7.47
C GLU A 137 -36.63 0.62 -6.57
N ASP A 138 -37.39 0.86 -5.53
CA ASP A 138 -37.84 -0.17 -4.56
C ASP A 138 -36.73 -1.08 -4.01
N GLY A 139 -35.55 -0.47 -3.74
CA GLY A 139 -34.38 -1.20 -3.22
C GLY A 139 -33.63 -2.05 -4.24
N ILE A 140 -33.90 -1.88 -5.53
CA ILE A 140 -33.26 -2.62 -6.64
C ILE A 140 -32.60 -1.61 -7.58
N VAL A 141 -31.39 -1.93 -8.06
CA VAL A 141 -30.71 -1.16 -9.12
C VAL A 141 -31.50 -1.27 -10.42
N THR A 142 -31.72 -0.14 -11.11
CA THR A 142 -32.35 -0.11 -12.45
C THR A 142 -31.42 0.45 -13.54
N GLY A 143 -30.24 0.97 -13.16
CA GLY A 143 -29.27 1.49 -14.09
C GLY A 143 -28.44 2.65 -13.53
N VAL A 144 -27.91 3.48 -14.42
CA VAL A 144 -27.11 4.66 -14.07
C VAL A 144 -27.53 5.88 -14.89
N ARG A 145 -27.24 7.07 -14.36
CA ARG A 145 -27.31 8.33 -15.09
C ARG A 145 -25.92 8.88 -15.34
N LEU A 146 -25.61 9.17 -16.58
CA LEU A 146 -24.34 9.74 -17.02
C LEU A 146 -24.30 11.26 -16.80
N ALA A 147 -23.09 11.85 -16.88
CA ALA A 147 -22.90 13.30 -16.81
C ALA A 147 -23.50 14.04 -18.03
N SER A 148 -23.65 13.37 -19.17
CA SER A 148 -24.35 13.86 -20.35
C SER A 148 -25.86 14.08 -20.13
N GLY A 149 -26.43 13.46 -19.07
CA GLY A 149 -27.87 13.41 -18.80
C GLY A 149 -28.53 12.11 -19.21
N ASP A 150 -27.85 11.30 -20.03
CA ASP A 150 -28.37 10.03 -20.52
C ASP A 150 -28.56 9.03 -19.38
N THR A 151 -29.59 8.18 -19.53
CA THR A 151 -29.89 7.07 -18.62
C THR A 151 -29.61 5.74 -19.30
N VAL A 152 -28.80 4.91 -18.68
CA VAL A 152 -28.49 3.56 -19.14
C VAL A 152 -29.06 2.55 -18.17
N LYS A 153 -29.95 1.68 -18.67
CA LYS A 153 -30.56 0.62 -17.87
C LYS A 153 -29.56 -0.52 -17.63
N ALA A 154 -29.61 -1.12 -16.45
CA ALA A 154 -28.82 -2.29 -16.10
C ALA A 154 -29.54 -3.12 -15.03
N ASP A 155 -29.27 -4.42 -15.03
CA ASP A 155 -29.72 -5.37 -14.01
C ASP A 155 -28.79 -5.33 -12.78
N LYS A 156 -27.50 -5.02 -13.02
CA LYS A 156 -26.45 -4.95 -11.98
C LYS A 156 -25.51 -3.78 -12.21
N VAL A 157 -25.03 -3.20 -11.13
CA VAL A 157 -24.02 -2.12 -11.13
C VAL A 157 -22.90 -2.45 -10.13
N VAL A 158 -21.66 -2.50 -10.62
CA VAL A 158 -20.47 -2.67 -9.78
C VAL A 158 -19.76 -1.33 -9.64
N VAL A 159 -19.59 -0.87 -8.41
CA VAL A 159 -18.83 0.34 -8.07
C VAL A 159 -17.38 -0.05 -7.77
N ALA A 160 -16.47 0.28 -8.68
CA ALA A 160 -15.03 -0.05 -8.60
C ALA A 160 -14.15 1.20 -8.81
N THR A 161 -14.57 2.32 -8.22
CA THR A 161 -14.04 3.68 -8.46
C THR A 161 -12.74 4.00 -7.71
N GLY A 162 -12.23 3.06 -6.87
CA GLY A 162 -11.08 3.29 -6.01
C GLY A 162 -11.38 4.24 -4.84
N GLY A 163 -10.35 4.74 -4.21
CA GLY A 163 -10.40 5.64 -3.05
C GLY A 163 -10.24 7.12 -3.38
N MET A 164 -9.41 7.82 -2.55
CA MET A 164 -9.09 9.25 -2.69
C MET A 164 -7.58 9.52 -2.89
N SER A 165 -6.77 8.49 -2.93
CA SER A 165 -5.32 8.61 -3.17
C SER A 165 -5.03 8.72 -4.67
N TYR A 166 -4.01 9.51 -5.03
CA TYR A 166 -3.66 9.81 -6.42
C TYR A 166 -4.85 10.35 -7.26
N GLN A 167 -5.49 11.39 -6.77
CA GLN A 167 -6.70 11.98 -7.40
C GLN A 167 -6.55 12.28 -8.89
N ALA A 168 -5.34 12.64 -9.34
CA ALA A 168 -5.04 12.85 -10.76
C ALA A 168 -5.22 11.60 -11.64
N THR A 169 -5.30 10.40 -11.03
CA THR A 169 -5.59 9.15 -11.73
C THR A 169 -7.08 8.84 -11.84
N GLY A 170 -7.95 9.66 -11.25
CA GLY A 170 -9.41 9.49 -11.27
C GLY A 170 -10.01 9.00 -9.94
N SER A 171 -9.21 8.66 -8.94
CA SER A 171 -9.69 8.25 -7.60
C SER A 171 -10.08 9.48 -6.77
N THR A 172 -11.26 10.05 -7.04
CA THR A 172 -11.76 11.30 -6.45
C THR A 172 -12.83 11.10 -5.38
N GLY A 173 -13.14 9.84 -5.02
CA GLY A 173 -14.10 9.50 -3.98
C GLY A 173 -15.56 9.38 -4.45
N ASP A 174 -15.81 9.36 -5.77
CA ASP A 174 -17.16 9.28 -6.34
C ASP A 174 -17.95 8.07 -5.80
N GLY A 175 -17.28 6.92 -5.61
CA GLY A 175 -17.91 5.70 -5.09
C GLY A 175 -18.45 5.86 -3.67
N TYR A 176 -17.81 6.67 -2.84
CA TYR A 176 -18.30 6.97 -1.50
C TYR A 176 -19.60 7.78 -1.53
N ASP A 177 -19.74 8.68 -2.51
CA ASP A 177 -20.97 9.44 -2.69
C ASP A 177 -22.09 8.55 -3.23
N PHE A 178 -21.79 7.62 -4.14
CA PHE A 178 -22.76 6.61 -4.57
C PHE A 178 -23.22 5.74 -3.40
N ALA A 179 -22.29 5.26 -2.58
CA ALA A 179 -22.60 4.45 -1.41
C ALA A 179 -23.49 5.19 -0.40
N ARG A 180 -23.15 6.45 -0.05
CA ARG A 180 -23.96 7.27 0.87
C ARG A 180 -25.37 7.49 0.34
N LYS A 181 -25.51 7.79 -0.96
CA LYS A 181 -26.83 7.98 -1.61
C LYS A 181 -27.64 6.69 -1.66
N ALA A 182 -26.99 5.54 -1.71
CA ALA A 182 -27.61 4.21 -1.58
C ALA A 182 -27.87 3.78 -0.12
N GLY A 183 -27.62 4.66 0.86
CA GLY A 183 -27.86 4.42 2.28
C GLY A 183 -26.75 3.64 3.00
N HIS A 184 -25.59 3.45 2.39
CA HIS A 184 -24.43 2.80 3.02
C HIS A 184 -23.65 3.77 3.91
N LYS A 185 -23.15 3.22 5.01
CA LYS A 185 -22.20 3.93 5.87
C LYS A 185 -20.81 3.90 5.20
N VAL A 186 -20.17 5.05 5.13
CA VAL A 186 -18.76 5.19 4.76
C VAL A 186 -17.97 5.53 6.01
N THR A 187 -16.97 4.74 6.34
CA THR A 187 -16.11 4.96 7.51
C THR A 187 -15.20 6.17 7.29
N LYS A 188 -14.49 6.60 8.33
CA LYS A 188 -13.57 7.76 8.22
C LYS A 188 -12.47 7.47 7.22
N LEU A 189 -12.35 8.32 6.21
CA LEU A 189 -11.30 8.23 5.20
C LEU A 189 -10.01 8.89 5.70
N THR A 190 -8.92 8.16 5.67
CA THR A 190 -7.58 8.65 6.04
C THR A 190 -6.53 8.23 5.01
N PRO A 191 -5.47 9.03 4.80
CA PRO A 191 -4.37 8.60 3.95
C PRO A 191 -3.61 7.45 4.62
N ALA A 192 -3.25 6.42 3.86
CA ALA A 192 -2.43 5.30 4.31
C ALA A 192 -1.35 4.95 3.28
N LEU A 193 -0.37 4.15 3.69
CA LEU A 193 0.89 3.95 2.96
C LEU A 193 1.50 5.29 2.57
N VAL A 194 1.73 6.13 3.57
CA VAL A 194 2.13 7.53 3.45
C VAL A 194 3.38 7.81 4.29
N PRO A 195 4.28 8.70 3.86
CA PRO A 195 5.46 9.06 4.62
C PRO A 195 5.13 9.73 5.97
N PHE A 196 6.04 9.62 6.94
CA PHE A 196 5.98 10.32 8.23
C PHE A 196 6.70 11.66 8.19
N GLU A 197 6.10 12.64 8.84
CA GLU A 197 6.76 13.88 9.25
C GLU A 197 7.43 13.66 10.61
N ILE A 198 8.70 14.07 10.72
CA ILE A 198 9.55 13.79 11.88
C ILE A 198 9.99 15.11 12.52
N LYS A 199 10.05 15.11 13.86
CA LYS A 199 10.43 16.28 14.66
C LYS A 199 11.91 16.63 14.54
N GLU A 200 12.78 15.63 14.49
CA GLU A 200 14.23 15.76 14.54
C GLU A 200 14.79 16.34 13.24
N ASP A 201 15.39 17.54 13.33
CA ASP A 201 15.89 18.30 12.18
C ASP A 201 17.02 17.61 11.41
N TYR A 202 17.77 16.71 12.04
CA TYR A 202 18.83 15.98 11.35
C TYR A 202 18.31 15.06 10.22
N CYS A 203 17.01 14.75 10.18
CA CYS A 203 16.41 14.07 9.04
C CYS A 203 16.63 14.81 7.72
N LYS A 204 16.66 16.14 7.73
CA LYS A 204 16.94 16.98 6.56
C LYS A 204 18.37 16.78 6.06
N GLN A 205 19.34 16.64 6.98
CA GLN A 205 20.75 16.37 6.64
C GLN A 205 20.90 14.99 6.00
N LEU A 206 20.05 14.03 6.39
CA LEU A 206 20.03 12.67 5.89
C LEU A 206 19.20 12.49 4.60
N MET A 207 18.55 13.54 4.08
CA MET A 207 17.71 13.47 2.87
C MET A 207 18.38 12.69 1.73
N GLY A 208 17.67 11.69 1.19
CA GLY A 208 18.17 10.80 0.14
C GLY A 208 18.97 9.60 0.64
N LEU A 209 19.29 9.50 1.93
CA LEU A 209 19.90 8.30 2.49
C LEU A 209 18.88 7.18 2.59
N SER A 210 19.09 6.09 1.88
CA SER A 210 18.35 4.84 2.03
C SER A 210 19.09 3.92 2.99
N LEU A 211 18.38 3.40 3.99
CA LEU A 211 18.86 2.32 4.85
C LEU A 211 18.23 1.02 4.40
N ARG A 212 19.08 0.03 4.13
CA ARG A 212 18.68 -1.32 3.77
C ARG A 212 18.90 -2.25 4.96
N ASN A 213 18.02 -3.25 5.13
CA ASN A 213 18.17 -4.26 6.19
C ASN A 213 18.22 -3.63 7.60
N VAL A 214 17.30 -2.73 7.90
CA VAL A 214 17.06 -2.22 9.27
C VAL A 214 15.84 -2.90 9.84
N ALA A 215 15.83 -3.13 11.17
CA ALA A 215 14.62 -3.45 11.89
C ALA A 215 14.02 -2.15 12.44
N VAL A 216 12.71 -2.04 12.39
CA VAL A 216 11.99 -0.88 12.87
C VAL A 216 10.94 -1.28 13.87
N THR A 217 10.70 -0.43 14.86
CA THR A 217 9.61 -0.59 15.83
C THR A 217 8.90 0.73 15.97
N MET A 218 7.57 0.72 15.87
CA MET A 218 6.76 1.90 16.15
C MET A 218 6.03 1.73 17.47
N THR A 219 6.01 2.77 18.29
CA THR A 219 5.34 2.77 19.60
C THR A 219 4.33 3.90 19.68
N ALA A 220 3.26 3.68 20.47
CA ALA A 220 2.30 4.70 20.90
C ALA A 220 2.28 4.73 22.42
N ASP A 221 2.62 5.90 23.02
CA ASP A 221 2.81 6.05 24.48
C ASP A 221 3.71 4.93 25.07
N GLY A 222 4.80 4.59 24.37
CA GLY A 222 5.76 3.57 24.77
C GLY A 222 5.32 2.12 24.51
N LYS A 223 4.09 1.85 24.08
CA LYS A 223 3.62 0.50 23.73
C LYS A 223 3.88 0.21 22.27
N LYS A 224 4.50 -0.94 21.96
CA LYS A 224 4.73 -1.39 20.59
C LYS A 224 3.39 -1.59 19.86
N ILE A 225 3.28 -0.99 18.67
CA ILE A 225 2.10 -1.08 17.79
C ILE A 225 2.42 -1.61 16.41
N TYR A 226 3.70 -1.62 16.02
CA TYR A 226 4.18 -2.17 14.75
C TYR A 226 5.66 -2.52 14.86
N ASP A 227 6.10 -3.54 14.16
CA ASP A 227 7.50 -3.87 13.91
C ASP A 227 7.66 -4.53 12.53
N ASP A 228 8.80 -4.28 11.90
CA ASP A 228 9.10 -4.81 10.57
C ASP A 228 10.63 -4.79 10.31
N PHE A 229 11.03 -5.48 9.25
CA PHE A 229 12.40 -5.53 8.77
C PHE A 229 12.47 -5.22 7.28
N GLY A 230 13.25 -4.21 6.88
CA GLY A 230 13.33 -3.88 5.47
C GLY A 230 14.10 -2.59 5.16
N GLU A 231 13.57 -1.84 4.18
CA GLU A 231 14.18 -0.63 3.66
C GLU A 231 13.39 0.62 4.08
N MET A 232 14.12 1.67 4.41
CA MET A 232 13.59 3.01 4.64
C MET A 232 14.43 4.08 3.96
N LEU A 233 13.85 5.27 3.81
CA LEU A 233 14.45 6.42 3.16
C LEU A 233 14.26 7.67 4.02
N PHE A 234 15.32 8.45 4.24
CA PHE A 234 15.21 9.80 4.80
C PHE A 234 14.84 10.81 3.72
N THR A 235 13.93 11.73 4.06
CA THR A 235 13.44 12.80 3.19
C THR A 235 13.67 14.17 3.86
N HIS A 236 13.38 15.24 3.15
CA HIS A 236 13.51 16.60 3.71
C HIS A 236 12.49 16.93 4.81
N PHE A 237 11.43 16.16 4.94
CA PHE A 237 10.37 16.32 5.96
C PHE A 237 10.38 15.21 7.01
N GLY A 238 11.15 14.16 6.83
CA GLY A 238 11.18 13.02 7.75
C GLY A 238 11.60 11.73 7.10
N ILE A 239 10.73 10.71 7.11
CA ILE A 239 11.05 9.36 6.63
C ILE A 239 9.97 8.77 5.72
N SER A 240 10.41 7.86 4.84
CA SER A 240 9.58 7.12 3.88
C SER A 240 10.20 5.73 3.62
N GLY A 241 9.73 5.05 2.60
CA GLY A 241 10.20 3.71 2.22
C GLY A 241 9.27 2.59 2.71
N PRO A 242 9.45 1.36 2.25
CA PRO A 242 8.47 0.28 2.43
C PRO A 242 8.01 0.07 3.88
N VAL A 243 8.96 -0.07 4.82
CA VAL A 243 8.61 -0.32 6.25
C VAL A 243 7.92 0.89 6.90
N VAL A 244 8.24 2.11 6.48
CA VAL A 244 7.61 3.33 6.98
C VAL A 244 6.18 3.47 6.43
N LEU A 245 6.02 3.22 5.14
CA LEU A 245 4.71 3.26 4.49
C LEU A 245 3.76 2.23 5.11
N SER A 246 4.22 0.99 5.32
CA SER A 246 3.45 -0.04 6.00
C SER A 246 3.07 0.36 7.43
N ALA A 247 4.03 0.91 8.20
CA ALA A 247 3.78 1.40 9.57
C ALA A 247 2.67 2.46 9.61
N SER A 248 2.57 3.32 8.58
CA SER A 248 1.58 4.40 8.55
C SER A 248 0.13 3.92 8.56
N SER A 249 -0.15 2.72 8.08
CA SER A 249 -1.50 2.13 8.10
C SER A 249 -2.00 1.81 9.51
N TYR A 250 -1.10 1.75 10.51
CA TYR A 250 -1.47 1.42 11.89
C TYR A 250 -1.75 2.63 12.76
N ILE A 251 -1.33 3.86 12.38
CA ILE A 251 -1.40 5.03 13.27
C ILE A 251 -2.81 5.61 13.43
N GLY A 252 -3.73 5.33 12.51
CA GLY A 252 -5.08 5.88 12.55
C GLY A 252 -5.85 5.60 13.85
N ARG A 253 -5.52 4.49 14.54
CA ARG A 253 -6.11 4.06 15.81
C ARG A 253 -5.49 4.76 17.04
N TYR A 254 -4.38 5.50 16.87
CA TYR A 254 -3.58 6.07 17.95
C TYR A 254 -3.51 7.61 17.89
N GLN A 255 -4.56 8.25 17.35
CA GLN A 255 -4.66 9.71 17.28
C GLN A 255 -4.54 10.35 18.68
N GLY A 256 -3.72 11.40 18.80
CA GLY A 256 -3.47 12.11 20.08
C GLY A 256 -2.46 11.44 21.00
N LYS A 257 -1.86 10.30 20.62
CA LYS A 257 -0.78 9.65 21.37
C LYS A 257 0.59 10.09 20.90
N GLU A 258 1.59 10.00 21.78
CA GLU A 258 2.99 10.17 21.38
C GLU A 258 3.43 8.98 20.55
N LEU A 259 3.82 9.23 19.30
CA LEU A 259 4.28 8.20 18.37
C LEU A 259 5.80 8.30 18.19
N LYS A 260 6.49 7.18 18.41
CA LYS A 260 7.93 7.06 18.20
C LYS A 260 8.21 6.00 17.13
N PHE A 261 9.22 6.25 16.30
CA PHE A 261 9.74 5.32 15.31
C PHE A 261 11.19 5.02 15.63
N ILE A 262 11.48 3.78 16.00
CA ILE A 262 12.76 3.32 16.50
C ILE A 262 13.43 2.48 15.43
N ILE A 263 14.69 2.77 15.12
CA ILE A 263 15.46 2.11 14.07
C ILE A 263 16.61 1.35 14.71
N ASP A 264 16.66 0.05 14.49
CA ASP A 264 17.84 -0.78 14.73
C ASP A 264 18.67 -0.84 13.43
N LEU A 265 19.83 -0.18 13.44
CA LEU A 265 20.72 -0.10 12.30
C LEU A 265 21.52 -1.39 12.05
N LYS A 266 21.55 -2.31 13.02
CA LYS A 266 22.33 -3.56 12.99
C LYS A 266 21.53 -4.75 13.54
N PRO A 267 20.36 -5.08 12.94
CA PRO A 267 19.44 -6.07 13.51
C PRO A 267 20.00 -7.50 13.54
N ALA A 268 20.96 -7.82 12.67
CA ALA A 268 21.62 -9.13 12.66
C ALA A 268 22.50 -9.42 13.88
N LEU A 269 22.82 -8.40 14.68
CA LEU A 269 23.68 -8.52 15.85
C LEU A 269 22.90 -8.13 17.11
N ASN A 270 22.97 -8.94 18.16
CA ASN A 270 22.51 -8.49 19.48
C ASN A 270 23.47 -7.43 20.06
N LYS A 271 23.10 -6.82 21.19
CA LYS A 271 23.86 -5.73 21.79
C LYS A 271 25.30 -6.10 22.12
N GLU A 272 25.53 -7.28 22.66
CA GLU A 272 26.86 -7.81 23.04
C GLU A 272 27.71 -8.08 21.81
N GLN A 273 27.16 -8.73 20.79
CA GLN A 273 27.84 -8.99 19.53
C GLN A 273 28.20 -7.67 18.83
N LEU A 274 27.33 -6.68 18.87
CA LEU A 274 27.58 -5.36 18.29
C LEU A 274 28.70 -4.62 19.07
N ASP A 275 28.71 -4.68 20.40
CA ASP A 275 29.78 -4.10 21.21
C ASP A 275 31.13 -4.73 20.87
N HIS A 276 31.21 -6.06 20.78
CA HIS A 276 32.41 -6.75 20.34
C HIS A 276 32.85 -6.36 18.92
N ARG A 277 31.89 -6.19 18.01
CA ARG A 277 32.18 -5.74 16.65
C ARG A 277 32.74 -4.32 16.63
N VAL A 278 32.14 -3.38 17.36
CA VAL A 278 32.60 -1.99 17.49
C VAL A 278 34.00 -1.95 18.08
N LEU A 279 34.24 -2.72 19.17
CA LEU A 279 35.55 -2.82 19.79
C LEU A 279 36.62 -3.36 18.83
N LYS A 280 36.28 -4.40 18.04
CA LYS A 280 37.18 -4.96 17.02
C LYS A 280 37.53 -3.92 15.94
N ASP A 281 36.56 -3.12 15.48
CA ASP A 281 36.80 -2.10 14.48
C ASP A 281 37.61 -0.93 15.05
N PHE A 282 37.39 -0.54 16.31
CA PHE A 282 38.17 0.45 17.05
C PHE A 282 39.63 0.03 17.23
N ASN A 283 39.88 -1.23 17.56
CA ASN A 283 41.23 -1.77 17.73
C ASN A 283 42.08 -1.68 16.43
N LYS A 284 41.46 -1.63 15.26
CA LYS A 284 42.14 -1.43 13.99
C LYS A 284 42.51 0.04 13.70
N THR A 285 41.95 0.95 14.46
CA THR A 285 41.98 2.41 14.21
C THR A 285 42.34 3.23 15.45
N LEU A 286 43.04 2.64 16.43
CA LEU A 286 43.29 3.23 17.75
C LEU A 286 43.80 4.69 17.76
N ASN A 287 44.65 5.04 16.80
CA ASN A 287 45.23 6.37 16.68
C ASN A 287 44.44 7.33 15.78
N LYS A 288 43.36 6.85 15.15
CA LYS A 288 42.49 7.71 14.34
C LYS A 288 41.51 8.48 15.22
N ASP A 289 41.00 9.57 14.68
CA ASP A 289 39.86 10.27 15.24
C ASP A 289 38.58 9.43 15.12
N PHE A 290 37.64 9.58 16.03
CA PHE A 290 36.39 8.83 16.09
C PHE A 290 35.65 8.89 14.75
N VAL A 291 35.54 10.07 14.13
CA VAL A 291 34.89 10.27 12.83
C VAL A 291 35.47 9.36 11.74
N ASN A 292 36.78 9.13 11.75
CA ASN A 292 37.50 8.34 10.74
C ASN A 292 37.51 6.83 11.04
N SER A 293 36.87 6.40 12.13
CA SER A 293 36.77 4.99 12.52
C SER A 293 35.43 4.33 12.16
N LEU A 294 34.46 5.11 11.65
CA LEU A 294 33.08 4.68 11.47
C LEU A 294 32.71 4.25 10.03
N ASP A 295 33.62 4.46 9.07
CA ASP A 295 33.37 4.20 7.63
C ASP A 295 32.92 2.77 7.30
N HIS A 296 33.38 1.76 8.07
CA HIS A 296 33.00 0.36 7.89
C HIS A 296 31.73 -0.04 8.65
N LEU A 297 31.25 0.85 9.51
CA LEU A 297 30.08 0.60 10.37
C LEU A 297 28.82 1.29 9.88
N LEU A 298 28.96 2.51 9.34
CA LEU A 298 27.85 3.38 8.98
C LEU A 298 28.00 3.93 7.55
N PRO A 299 26.88 4.24 6.87
CA PRO A 299 26.91 5.06 5.65
C PRO A 299 27.52 6.44 5.95
N LYS A 300 28.38 6.93 5.07
CA LYS A 300 29.11 8.20 5.25
C LYS A 300 28.20 9.35 5.68
N LYS A 301 27.02 9.46 5.06
CA LYS A 301 26.05 10.53 5.36
C LYS A 301 25.47 10.45 6.77
N LEU A 302 25.43 9.27 7.39
CA LEU A 302 24.90 9.05 8.74
C LEU A 302 25.96 9.35 9.83
N ILE A 303 27.24 9.29 9.51
CA ILE A 303 28.34 9.41 10.48
C ILE A 303 28.28 10.72 11.28
N PRO A 304 28.15 11.93 10.68
CA PRO A 304 28.10 13.18 11.44
C PRO A 304 26.94 13.22 12.44
N VAL A 305 25.76 12.78 12.03
CA VAL A 305 24.56 12.73 12.89
C VAL A 305 24.76 11.76 14.06
N MET A 306 25.34 10.58 13.81
CA MET A 306 25.58 9.58 14.86
C MET A 306 26.67 10.05 15.85
N ILE A 307 27.65 10.80 15.40
CA ILE A 307 28.65 11.45 16.28
C ILE A 307 27.96 12.45 17.20
N GLU A 308 27.18 13.37 16.64
CA GLU A 308 26.43 14.38 17.41
C GLU A 308 25.53 13.71 18.47
N LEU A 309 24.72 12.73 18.07
CA LEU A 309 23.82 12.01 18.98
C LEU A 309 24.55 11.16 20.02
N SER A 310 25.76 10.67 19.72
CA SER A 310 26.56 9.90 20.67
C SER A 310 27.12 10.76 21.80
N GLY A 311 27.33 12.07 21.54
CA GLY A 311 28.01 12.99 22.44
C GLY A 311 29.50 12.67 22.61
N ILE A 312 30.09 11.87 21.69
CA ILE A 312 31.54 11.64 21.64
C ILE A 312 32.14 12.67 20.67
N PRO A 313 33.17 13.49 21.11
CA PRO A 313 33.77 14.46 20.20
C PRO A 313 34.34 13.80 18.95
N GLU A 314 34.09 14.39 17.77
CA GLU A 314 34.47 13.85 16.47
C GLU A 314 35.99 13.58 16.34
N HIS A 315 36.83 14.45 16.94
CA HIS A 315 38.30 14.37 16.91
C HIS A 315 38.88 13.62 18.12
N LYS A 316 38.04 13.04 19.00
CA LYS A 316 38.52 12.21 20.10
C LYS A 316 39.21 10.98 19.52
N LYS A 317 40.41 10.66 20.00
CA LYS A 317 41.14 9.46 19.58
C LYS A 317 40.38 8.19 20.00
N VAL A 318 40.36 7.22 19.14
CA VAL A 318 39.62 5.97 19.38
C VAL A 318 40.10 5.25 20.66
N ASN A 319 41.39 5.29 20.94
CA ASN A 319 41.96 4.71 22.18
C ASN A 319 41.58 5.46 23.47
N GLU A 320 41.04 6.67 23.36
CA GLU A 320 40.57 7.47 24.49
C GLU A 320 39.05 7.27 24.74
N ILE A 321 38.36 6.59 23.84
CA ILE A 321 36.92 6.31 23.99
C ILE A 321 36.71 5.32 25.14
N THR A 322 36.03 5.79 26.17
CA THR A 322 35.73 4.99 27.36
C THR A 322 34.72 3.87 27.05
N LYS A 323 34.71 2.83 27.90
CA LYS A 323 33.72 1.75 27.81
C LYS A 323 32.28 2.30 27.86
N LYS A 324 32.01 3.29 28.72
CA LYS A 324 30.69 3.92 28.85
C LYS A 324 30.24 4.64 27.58
N GLU A 325 31.15 5.37 26.90
CA GLU A 325 30.87 6.05 25.63
C GLU A 325 30.58 5.04 24.53
N ARG A 326 31.37 3.98 24.46
CA ARG A 326 31.16 2.89 23.48
C ARG A 326 29.82 2.20 23.71
N GLU A 327 29.46 1.85 24.93
CA GLU A 327 28.17 1.21 25.25
C GLU A 327 26.98 2.12 24.93
N ARG A 328 27.10 3.44 25.11
CA ARG A 328 26.10 4.44 24.70
C ARG A 328 25.99 4.48 23.18
N PHE A 329 27.10 4.50 22.47
CA PHE A 329 27.13 4.48 21.01
C PHE A 329 26.49 3.18 20.45
N VAL A 330 26.81 2.04 21.02
CA VAL A 330 26.19 0.73 20.67
C VAL A 330 24.70 0.77 20.92
N SER A 331 24.25 1.35 22.04
CA SER A 331 22.83 1.49 22.33
C SER A 331 22.13 2.37 21.30
N LEU A 332 22.77 3.47 20.86
CA LEU A 332 22.26 4.36 19.82
C LEU A 332 22.15 3.65 18.46
N LEU A 333 23.10 2.78 18.10
CA LEU A 333 23.04 1.97 16.89
C LEU A 333 21.87 0.98 16.88
N LYS A 334 21.47 0.49 18.05
CA LYS A 334 20.34 -0.43 18.24
C LYS A 334 19.01 0.29 18.43
N HIS A 335 19.03 1.57 18.77
CA HIS A 335 17.84 2.31 19.17
C HIS A 335 17.96 3.79 18.76
N LEU A 336 17.96 4.03 17.45
CA LEU A 336 17.87 5.37 16.90
C LEU A 336 16.38 5.78 16.88
N GLU A 337 15.99 6.67 17.78
CA GLU A 337 14.61 7.08 17.98
C GLU A 337 14.27 8.35 17.19
N LEU A 338 13.11 8.34 16.53
CA LEU A 338 12.50 9.47 15.83
C LEU A 338 11.10 9.72 16.38
N THR A 339 10.72 11.00 16.52
CA THR A 339 9.39 11.42 16.96
C THR A 339 8.51 11.72 15.74
N ILE A 340 7.43 10.99 15.57
CA ILE A 340 6.45 11.21 14.49
C ILE A 340 5.57 12.40 14.90
N THR A 341 5.53 13.45 14.08
CA THR A 341 4.68 14.63 14.27
C THR A 341 3.42 14.61 13.41
N GLY A 342 3.42 13.83 12.34
CA GLY A 342 2.31 13.74 11.42
C GLY A 342 2.56 12.78 10.27
N VAL A 343 1.60 12.75 9.36
CA VAL A 343 1.68 12.04 8.08
C VAL A 343 1.44 13.00 6.92
N ARG A 344 1.98 12.66 5.77
CA ARG A 344 1.67 13.36 4.52
C ARG A 344 0.21 13.08 4.11
N GLY A 345 -0.41 14.04 3.42
CA GLY A 345 -1.81 13.94 3.02
C GLY A 345 -2.08 13.01 1.82
N PHE A 346 -3.33 12.97 1.37
CA PHE A 346 -3.80 12.15 0.24
C PHE A 346 -3.04 12.35 -1.08
N LYS A 347 -2.37 13.48 -1.27
CA LYS A 347 -1.54 13.73 -2.46
C LYS A 347 -0.32 12.81 -2.54
N GLU A 348 0.17 12.34 -1.39
CA GLU A 348 1.35 11.48 -1.28
C GLU A 348 1.00 10.07 -0.81
N ALA A 349 -0.25 9.83 -0.39
CA ALA A 349 -0.73 8.53 0.03
C ALA A 349 -0.86 7.55 -1.15
N ILE A 350 -0.39 6.33 -0.97
CA ILE A 350 -0.54 5.28 -1.98
C ILE A 350 -1.97 4.76 -2.00
N ILE A 351 -2.59 4.60 -0.84
CA ILE A 351 -3.96 4.11 -0.68
C ILE A 351 -4.78 4.99 0.27
N THR A 352 -6.09 4.77 0.25
CA THR A 352 -7.04 5.30 1.21
C THR A 352 -7.40 4.20 2.20
N GLN A 353 -7.26 4.47 3.50
CA GLN A 353 -7.82 3.64 4.56
C GLN A 353 -9.23 4.16 4.91
N GLY A 354 -10.16 3.26 5.20
CA GLY A 354 -11.58 3.56 5.31
C GLY A 354 -12.29 3.40 3.97
N GLY A 355 -13.63 3.37 3.99
CA GLY A 355 -14.44 3.15 2.79
C GLY A 355 -15.86 2.72 3.12
N VAL A 356 -16.52 2.09 2.17
CA VAL A 356 -17.84 1.49 2.35
C VAL A 356 -17.78 0.40 3.40
N ASN A 357 -18.60 0.50 4.44
CA ASN A 357 -18.58 -0.44 5.56
C ASN A 357 -18.89 -1.87 5.09
N VAL A 358 -17.90 -2.74 5.17
CA VAL A 358 -17.98 -4.14 4.69
C VAL A 358 -19.05 -4.97 5.41
N LYS A 359 -19.50 -4.57 6.61
CA LYS A 359 -20.60 -5.24 7.31
C LYS A 359 -21.93 -5.15 6.54
N GLU A 360 -22.07 -4.17 5.67
CA GLU A 360 -23.24 -3.93 4.83
C GLU A 360 -23.12 -4.56 3.42
N ILE A 361 -22.04 -5.29 3.17
CA ILE A 361 -21.72 -5.99 1.92
C ILE A 361 -21.64 -7.48 2.20
N ASP A 362 -22.09 -8.30 1.28
CA ASP A 362 -21.93 -9.74 1.34
C ASP A 362 -20.50 -10.14 0.97
N PRO A 363 -19.74 -10.84 1.82
CA PRO A 363 -18.35 -11.19 1.56
C PRO A 363 -18.17 -12.27 0.48
N GLY A 364 -19.21 -13.03 0.16
CA GLY A 364 -19.17 -14.09 -0.86
C GLY A 364 -19.49 -13.61 -2.26
N THR A 365 -20.20 -12.48 -2.39
CA THR A 365 -20.69 -11.98 -3.68
C THR A 365 -20.26 -10.52 -3.96
N MET A 366 -19.83 -9.77 -2.94
CA MET A 366 -19.63 -8.33 -3.01
C MET A 366 -20.92 -7.51 -3.21
N GLU A 367 -22.11 -8.12 -3.13
CA GLU A 367 -23.38 -7.45 -3.25
C GLU A 367 -23.75 -6.65 -1.99
N SER A 368 -24.37 -5.52 -2.18
CA SER A 368 -24.98 -4.74 -1.10
C SER A 368 -26.08 -5.52 -0.39
N LYS A 369 -26.04 -5.60 0.94
CA LYS A 369 -27.13 -6.16 1.75
C LYS A 369 -28.37 -5.25 1.80
N LYS A 370 -28.28 -4.03 1.26
CA LYS A 370 -29.34 -3.01 1.30
C LYS A 370 -30.02 -2.84 -0.06
N ILE A 371 -29.27 -2.93 -1.14
CA ILE A 371 -29.73 -2.64 -2.50
C ILE A 371 -29.39 -3.83 -3.37
N LYS A 372 -30.39 -4.51 -3.86
CA LYS A 372 -30.24 -5.65 -4.77
C LYS A 372 -29.65 -5.21 -6.12
N GLY A 373 -28.67 -5.96 -6.63
CA GLY A 373 -28.00 -5.66 -7.90
C GLY A 373 -26.90 -4.58 -7.78
N LEU A 374 -26.62 -4.05 -6.59
CA LEU A 374 -25.54 -3.10 -6.34
C LEU A 374 -24.33 -3.83 -5.72
N TYR A 375 -23.17 -3.72 -6.33
CA TYR A 375 -21.92 -4.37 -5.90
C TYR A 375 -20.83 -3.33 -5.64
N PHE A 376 -19.88 -3.65 -4.76
CA PHE A 376 -18.70 -2.82 -4.49
C PHE A 376 -17.43 -3.67 -4.55
N ALA A 377 -16.37 -3.18 -5.22
CA ALA A 377 -15.12 -3.91 -5.33
C ALA A 377 -13.88 -3.00 -5.27
N GLY A 378 -12.80 -3.52 -4.70
CA GLY A 378 -11.53 -2.84 -4.57
C GLY A 378 -11.50 -1.79 -3.46
N GLU A 379 -10.65 -0.78 -3.63
CA GLU A 379 -10.29 0.23 -2.62
C GLU A 379 -11.48 1.14 -2.17
N VAL A 380 -12.63 1.07 -2.83
CA VAL A 380 -13.85 1.75 -2.37
C VAL A 380 -14.42 1.11 -1.10
N LEU A 381 -14.12 -0.16 -0.84
CA LEU A 381 -14.46 -0.88 0.39
C LEU A 381 -13.55 -0.46 1.55
N ASP A 382 -14.03 -0.57 2.77
CA ASP A 382 -13.23 -0.38 4.00
C ASP A 382 -12.28 -1.56 4.22
N LEU A 383 -11.30 -1.68 3.31
CA LEU A 383 -10.28 -2.71 3.25
C LEU A 383 -8.95 -2.07 2.87
N ASP A 384 -7.91 -2.36 3.64
CA ASP A 384 -6.56 -1.94 3.33
C ASP A 384 -5.51 -2.94 3.82
N ALA A 385 -4.39 -2.97 3.14
CA ALA A 385 -3.26 -3.82 3.47
C ALA A 385 -1.94 -3.02 3.40
N VAL A 386 -0.87 -3.59 3.94
CA VAL A 386 0.49 -3.04 3.87
C VAL A 386 1.04 -3.03 2.44
N THR A 387 2.27 -2.51 2.25
CA THR A 387 2.97 -2.57 0.96
C THR A 387 3.36 -4.01 0.63
N GLY A 388 3.41 -4.36 -0.66
CA GLY A 388 3.87 -5.70 -1.07
C GLY A 388 3.05 -6.40 -2.16
N GLY A 389 2.06 -5.72 -2.77
CA GLY A 389 1.13 -6.29 -3.76
C GLY A 389 -0.24 -6.64 -3.19
N PHE A 390 -0.39 -6.61 -1.87
CA PHE A 390 -1.61 -7.03 -1.17
C PHE A 390 -2.85 -6.20 -1.52
N ASN A 391 -2.73 -4.88 -1.65
CA ASN A 391 -3.86 -4.02 -2.03
C ASN A 391 -4.36 -4.28 -3.47
N LEU A 392 -3.47 -4.67 -4.38
CA LEU A 392 -3.89 -5.09 -5.71
C LEU A 392 -4.55 -6.47 -5.66
N GLN A 393 -4.07 -7.41 -4.81
CA GLN A 393 -4.75 -8.68 -4.62
C GLN A 393 -6.17 -8.51 -4.06
N ILE A 394 -6.38 -7.60 -3.10
CA ILE A 394 -7.72 -7.23 -2.63
C ILE A 394 -8.60 -6.76 -3.81
N ALA A 395 -8.04 -5.91 -4.68
CA ALA A 395 -8.78 -5.40 -5.83
C ALA A 395 -9.13 -6.51 -6.84
N TRP A 396 -8.19 -7.43 -7.10
CA TRP A 396 -8.43 -8.57 -8.00
C TRP A 396 -9.49 -9.51 -7.46
N SER A 397 -9.34 -9.98 -6.21
CA SER A 397 -10.25 -10.96 -5.61
C SER A 397 -11.66 -10.42 -5.41
N THR A 398 -11.81 -9.17 -4.93
CA THR A 398 -13.13 -8.54 -4.78
C THR A 398 -13.76 -8.21 -6.13
N GLY A 399 -12.97 -7.80 -7.12
CA GLY A 399 -13.43 -7.60 -8.50
C GLY A 399 -13.93 -8.89 -9.13
N TYR A 400 -13.19 -9.99 -8.95
CA TYR A 400 -13.56 -11.32 -9.42
C TYR A 400 -14.93 -11.76 -8.85
N LEU A 401 -15.12 -11.68 -7.52
CA LEU A 401 -16.39 -12.04 -6.89
C LEU A 401 -17.55 -11.17 -7.37
N ALA A 402 -17.36 -9.85 -7.46
CA ALA A 402 -18.40 -8.94 -7.95
C ALA A 402 -18.80 -9.22 -9.41
N GLY A 403 -17.87 -9.71 -10.22
CA GLY A 403 -18.15 -10.08 -11.62
C GLY A 403 -18.75 -11.46 -11.80
N MET A 404 -18.50 -12.39 -10.86
CA MET A 404 -19.00 -13.75 -10.92
C MET A 404 -20.50 -13.84 -10.59
N ASN A 405 -20.99 -12.97 -9.75
CA ASN A 405 -22.36 -12.93 -9.23
C ASN A 405 -23.18 -11.82 -9.87
#